data_26d9087d055764a9b6f9720c6fc15add
#
_entry.id   26d9087d055764a9b6f9720c6fc15add
#
_cell.length_a   1.000
_cell.length_b   1.000
_cell.length_c   1.000
_cell.angle_alpha   90.00
_cell.angle_beta   90.00
_cell.angle_gamma   90.00
#
_symmetry.space_group_name_H-M   'P 1'
#
loop_
_entity.id
_entity.type
_entity.pdbx_description
1 polymer ?
#
loop_
_entity_poly.entity_id
_entity_poly.type
_entity_poly.pdbx_seq_one_letter_code
_entity_poly.pdbx_strand_id
1 'polypeptide(L)'
;MRRRWRTQLAAAALIGAASIVALPTAQAQVVNPLGAVRNFPDAAERGTLTILGVQEARLNSRDIRMAPGMRLFSPQNTLVQRHTVIGQTYKVNYVLETSTGMLHAAWILSEAEAAKPLKGKSPAPTNITTDNVLK
;
A
#
# COMPACT_ATOMS: atom_id res chain seq x y z
N MET A 1 38.68 -7.39 87.24
CA MET A 1 38.81 -8.03 85.94
C MET A 1 37.66 -7.53 85.03
N ARG A 2 37.97 -6.66 84.14
CA ARG A 2 36.95 -6.10 83.20
C ARG A 2 37.26 -6.57 81.82
N ARG A 3 36.47 -7.50 81.29
CA ARG A 3 36.56 -7.93 79.92
C ARG A 3 35.79 -6.94 79.08
N ARG A 4 36.47 -6.18 78.25
CA ARG A 4 35.87 -5.33 77.25
C ARG A 4 35.56 -6.17 76.04
N TRP A 5 34.31 -6.35 75.79
CA TRP A 5 33.83 -6.93 74.49
C TRP A 5 33.84 -5.85 73.49
N ARG A 6 34.68 -6.02 72.50
CA ARG A 6 34.67 -5.21 71.29
C ARG A 6 33.68 -5.84 70.29
N THR A 7 32.52 -5.23 70.22
CA THR A 7 31.58 -5.55 69.15
C THR A 7 32.13 -5.02 67.82
N GLN A 8 32.52 -5.91 66.98
CA GLN A 8 32.86 -5.63 65.60
C GLN A 8 31.55 -5.52 64.83
N LEU A 9 31.20 -4.32 64.38
CA LEU A 9 30.13 -4.08 63.44
C LEU A 9 30.64 -4.43 62.02
N ALA A 10 30.27 -5.59 61.56
CA ALA A 10 30.46 -5.94 60.18
C ALA A 10 29.40 -5.22 59.36
N ALA A 11 29.82 -4.20 58.62
CA ALA A 11 28.97 -3.56 57.61
C ALA A 11 28.89 -4.48 56.38
N ALA A 12 27.77 -5.15 56.21
CA ALA A 12 27.45 -5.86 54.97
C ALA A 12 26.99 -4.86 53.94
N ALA A 13 27.84 -4.56 52.96
CA ALA A 13 27.48 -3.80 51.79
C ALA A 13 26.66 -4.69 50.87
N LEU A 14 25.35 -4.48 50.81
CA LEU A 14 24.46 -5.06 49.82
C LEU A 14 24.65 -4.33 48.49
N ILE A 15 25.44 -4.92 47.61
CA ILE A 15 25.50 -4.50 46.21
C ILE A 15 24.24 -5.02 45.53
N GLY A 16 23.24 -4.16 45.43
CA GLY A 16 22.05 -4.42 44.63
C GLY A 16 22.42 -4.36 43.14
N ALA A 17 22.56 -5.53 42.54
CA ALA A 17 22.63 -5.62 41.07
C ALA A 17 21.27 -5.23 40.50
N ALA A 18 21.15 -3.99 40.02
CA ALA A 18 20.01 -3.56 39.25
C ALA A 18 20.07 -4.25 37.89
N SER A 19 19.35 -5.34 37.72
CA SER A 19 19.14 -5.99 36.47
C SER A 19 18.25 -5.08 35.62
N ILE A 20 18.84 -4.31 34.72
CA ILE A 20 18.13 -3.56 33.68
C ILE A 20 17.56 -4.60 32.74
N VAL A 21 16.29 -4.92 32.89
CA VAL A 21 15.53 -5.70 31.92
C VAL A 21 15.33 -4.77 30.70
N ALA A 22 16.17 -4.95 29.71
CA ALA A 22 15.96 -4.32 28.42
C ALA A 22 14.70 -4.95 27.81
N LEU A 23 13.59 -4.24 27.89
CA LEU A 23 12.38 -4.57 27.15
C LEU A 23 12.72 -4.46 25.66
N PRO A 24 12.50 -5.51 24.86
CA PRO A 24 12.59 -5.36 23.41
C PRO A 24 11.55 -4.34 23.01
N THR A 25 11.99 -3.19 22.56
CA THR A 25 11.12 -2.26 21.84
C THR A 25 10.66 -3.00 20.61
N ALA A 26 9.44 -3.50 20.63
CA ALA A 26 8.77 -3.94 19.42
C ALA A 26 8.73 -2.72 18.49
N GLN A 27 9.65 -2.68 17.54
CA GLN A 27 9.56 -1.74 16.45
C GLN A 27 8.32 -2.16 15.69
N ALA A 28 7.23 -1.45 15.93
CA ALA A 28 6.11 -1.46 15.04
C ALA A 28 6.68 -1.12 13.65
N GLN A 29 6.70 -2.10 12.76
CA GLN A 29 6.99 -1.83 11.36
C GLN A 29 5.94 -0.82 10.94
N VAL A 30 6.35 0.43 10.84
CA VAL A 30 5.56 1.45 10.16
C VAL A 30 5.49 0.95 8.74
N VAL A 31 4.39 0.27 8.42
CA VAL A 31 4.03 -0.02 7.04
C VAL A 31 3.92 1.36 6.40
N ASN A 32 4.98 1.77 5.72
CA ASN A 32 5.01 3.05 5.04
C ASN A 32 3.99 2.98 3.90
N PRO A 33 2.78 3.53 4.07
CA PRO A 33 1.73 3.39 3.06
C PRO A 33 2.06 4.17 1.79
N LEU A 34 3.12 4.97 1.80
CA LEU A 34 3.48 5.90 0.74
C LEU A 34 4.80 5.55 0.02
N GLY A 35 5.50 4.48 0.43
CA GLY A 35 6.86 4.24 -0.05
C GLY A 35 7.11 2.93 -0.79
N ALA A 36 6.22 1.96 -0.73
CA ALA A 36 6.38 0.74 -1.49
C ALA A 36 5.99 0.99 -2.96
N VAL A 37 6.99 1.08 -3.81
CA VAL A 37 6.77 1.08 -5.27
C VAL A 37 6.20 -0.29 -5.64
N ARG A 38 4.91 -0.34 -5.95
CA ARG A 38 4.27 -1.55 -6.43
C ARG A 38 4.69 -1.81 -7.87
N ASN A 39 5.07 -3.05 -8.15
CA ASN A 39 5.30 -3.50 -9.51
C ASN A 39 3.98 -3.97 -10.11
N PHE A 40 3.60 -3.37 -11.22
CA PHE A 40 2.44 -3.77 -11.99
C PHE A 40 2.88 -4.65 -13.17
N PRO A 41 2.06 -5.60 -13.59
CA PRO A 41 2.35 -6.38 -14.80
C PRO A 41 2.56 -5.49 -16.03
N ASP A 42 3.41 -5.92 -16.96
CA ASP A 42 3.67 -5.16 -18.19
C ASP A 42 2.41 -5.01 -19.06
N ALA A 43 1.49 -5.96 -18.97
CA ALA A 43 0.18 -5.92 -19.63
C ALA A 43 -0.83 -4.98 -18.96
N ALA A 44 -0.49 -4.39 -17.81
CA ALA A 44 -1.40 -3.50 -17.11
C ALA A 44 -1.62 -2.20 -17.88
N GLU A 45 -2.87 -1.77 -17.90
CA GLU A 45 -3.28 -0.50 -18.46
C GLU A 45 -3.85 0.40 -17.36
N ARG A 46 -3.82 1.69 -17.60
CA ARG A 46 -4.38 2.66 -16.64
C ARG A 46 -5.76 3.12 -17.10
N GLY A 47 -6.67 3.24 -16.14
CA GLY A 47 -8.01 3.71 -16.43
C GLY A 47 -8.79 4.09 -15.17
N THR A 48 -10.05 4.38 -15.38
CA THR A 48 -11.03 4.68 -14.34
C THR A 48 -12.01 3.53 -14.25
N LEU A 49 -12.13 2.95 -13.06
CA LEU A 49 -13.00 1.80 -12.79
C LEU A 49 -14.11 2.20 -11.81
N THR A 50 -15.34 1.93 -12.19
CA THR A 50 -16.51 2.04 -11.32
C THR A 50 -17.09 0.64 -11.12
N ILE A 51 -17.27 0.23 -9.89
CA ILE A 51 -17.89 -1.06 -9.57
C ILE A 51 -19.41 -0.89 -9.58
N LEU A 52 -20.10 -1.56 -10.50
CA LEU A 52 -21.55 -1.47 -10.65
C LEU A 52 -22.27 -2.58 -9.89
N GLY A 53 -21.62 -3.73 -9.74
CA GLY A 53 -22.17 -4.90 -9.07
C GLY A 53 -21.10 -5.94 -8.79
N VAL A 54 -21.50 -7.13 -8.44
CA VAL A 54 -20.57 -8.22 -8.09
C VAL A 54 -19.77 -8.72 -9.32
N GLN A 55 -20.37 -8.63 -10.50
CA GLN A 55 -19.77 -9.10 -11.77
C GLN A 55 -19.73 -8.03 -12.86
N GLU A 56 -20.23 -6.84 -12.56
CA GLU A 56 -20.35 -5.75 -13.53
C GLU A 56 -19.56 -4.53 -13.07
N ALA A 57 -18.85 -3.94 -13.98
CA ALA A 57 -18.08 -2.73 -13.76
C ALA A 57 -18.12 -1.82 -14.98
N ARG A 58 -17.77 -0.56 -14.79
CA ARG A 58 -17.54 0.39 -15.88
C ARG A 58 -16.09 0.78 -15.90
N LEU A 59 -15.44 0.54 -17.01
CA LEU A 59 -14.03 0.83 -17.22
C LEU A 59 -13.89 1.86 -18.34
N ASN A 60 -13.33 3.02 -18.04
CA ASN A 60 -13.19 4.12 -18.99
C ASN A 60 -14.51 4.44 -19.74
N SER A 61 -15.61 4.54 -18.99
CA SER A 61 -16.96 4.80 -19.51
C SER A 61 -17.57 3.67 -20.36
N ARG A 62 -16.93 2.51 -20.41
CA ARG A 62 -17.44 1.31 -21.09
C ARG A 62 -17.83 0.27 -20.04
N ASP A 63 -19.02 -0.31 -20.20
CA ASP A 63 -19.47 -1.40 -19.34
C ASP A 63 -18.69 -2.68 -19.67
N ILE A 64 -18.18 -3.32 -18.65
CA ILE A 64 -17.33 -4.51 -18.74
C ILE A 64 -17.75 -5.54 -17.68
N ARG A 65 -17.61 -6.79 -17.99
CA ARG A 65 -17.80 -7.87 -17.01
C ARG A 65 -16.49 -8.15 -16.27
N MET A 66 -16.62 -8.47 -15.01
CA MET A 66 -15.52 -8.95 -14.20
C MET A 66 -15.45 -10.47 -14.29
N ALA A 67 -14.24 -10.99 -14.48
CA ALA A 67 -14.00 -12.43 -14.50
C ALA A 67 -14.36 -13.08 -13.15
N PRO A 68 -14.81 -14.35 -13.15
CA PRO A 68 -14.88 -15.11 -11.92
C PRO A 68 -13.49 -15.13 -11.26
N GLY A 69 -13.35 -14.76 -10.01
CA GLY A 69 -12.05 -14.66 -9.37
C GLY A 69 -11.26 -13.39 -9.67
N MET A 70 -11.87 -12.38 -10.27
CA MET A 70 -11.28 -11.05 -10.41
C MET A 70 -10.80 -10.53 -9.06
N ARG A 71 -9.60 -9.97 -9.03
CA ARG A 71 -8.96 -9.43 -7.83
C ARG A 71 -8.88 -7.91 -7.89
N LEU A 72 -9.38 -7.27 -6.84
CA LEU A 72 -9.26 -5.83 -6.66
C LEU A 72 -8.33 -5.57 -5.48
N PHE A 73 -7.28 -4.79 -5.69
CA PHE A 73 -6.30 -4.46 -4.67
C PHE A 73 -6.39 -2.98 -4.27
N SER A 74 -6.32 -2.74 -2.97
CA SER A 74 -6.25 -1.38 -2.42
C SER A 74 -4.89 -0.72 -2.69
N PRO A 75 -4.73 0.59 -2.42
CA PRO A 75 -3.44 1.25 -2.48
C PRO A 75 -2.38 0.61 -1.56
N GLN A 76 -2.80 -0.03 -0.48
CA GLN A 76 -1.93 -0.77 0.45
C GLN A 76 -1.63 -2.20 -0.01
N ASN A 77 -2.04 -2.55 -1.23
CA ASN A 77 -1.88 -3.88 -1.82
C ASN A 77 -2.63 -5.01 -1.09
N THR A 78 -3.71 -4.67 -0.42
CA THR A 78 -4.63 -5.62 0.22
C THR A 78 -5.82 -5.93 -0.69
N LEU A 79 -6.36 -7.14 -0.57
CA LEU A 79 -7.52 -7.55 -1.36
C LEU A 79 -8.78 -6.81 -0.88
N VAL A 80 -9.48 -6.18 -1.81
CA VAL A 80 -10.74 -5.48 -1.55
C VAL A 80 -11.92 -6.34 -2.00
N GLN A 81 -12.90 -6.48 -1.12
CA GLN A 81 -14.14 -7.17 -1.45
C GLN A 81 -15.02 -6.29 -2.36
N ARG A 82 -15.33 -6.76 -3.55
CA ARG A 82 -16.06 -5.99 -4.57
C ARG A 82 -17.41 -5.47 -4.10
N HIS A 83 -18.12 -6.26 -3.30
CA HIS A 83 -19.44 -5.87 -2.79
C HIS A 83 -19.42 -4.69 -1.83
N THR A 84 -18.27 -4.40 -1.21
CA THR A 84 -18.13 -3.25 -0.27
C THR A 84 -17.91 -1.92 -0.97
N VAL A 85 -17.60 -1.94 -2.26
CA VAL A 85 -17.21 -0.77 -3.05
C VAL A 85 -18.12 -0.52 -4.25
N ILE A 86 -19.30 -1.12 -4.26
CA ILE A 86 -20.30 -0.91 -5.31
C ILE A 86 -20.68 0.58 -5.36
N GLY A 87 -20.73 1.15 -6.55
CA GLY A 87 -21.01 2.55 -6.82
C GLY A 87 -19.82 3.48 -6.68
N GLN A 88 -18.67 2.99 -6.25
CA GLN A 88 -17.47 3.80 -6.12
C GLN A 88 -16.61 3.76 -7.38
N THR A 89 -15.93 4.88 -7.64
CA THR A 89 -15.06 5.07 -8.79
C THR A 89 -13.63 5.29 -8.35
N TYR A 90 -12.70 4.59 -8.98
CA TYR A 90 -11.28 4.64 -8.66
C TYR A 90 -10.41 4.81 -9.91
N LYS A 91 -9.27 5.48 -9.75
CA LYS A 91 -8.17 5.35 -10.69
C LYS A 91 -7.44 4.04 -10.41
N VAL A 92 -7.27 3.24 -11.45
CA VAL A 92 -6.70 1.90 -11.34
C VAL A 92 -5.66 1.63 -12.44
N ASN A 93 -4.74 0.73 -12.14
CA ASN A 93 -4.11 -0.08 -13.17
C ASN A 93 -4.88 -1.38 -13.25
N TYR A 94 -5.14 -1.90 -14.44
CA TYR A 94 -5.94 -3.10 -14.64
C TYR A 94 -5.37 -4.00 -15.72
N VAL A 95 -5.75 -5.27 -15.64
CA VAL A 95 -5.42 -6.30 -16.64
C VAL A 95 -6.70 -6.96 -17.08
N LEU A 96 -6.89 -7.06 -18.40
CA LEU A 96 -7.97 -7.83 -19.00
C LEU A 96 -7.50 -9.25 -19.30
N GLU A 97 -8.41 -10.19 -19.17
CA GLU A 97 -8.18 -11.55 -19.61
C GLU A 97 -8.18 -11.61 -21.13
N THR A 98 -7.11 -12.12 -21.73
CA THR A 98 -6.91 -12.09 -23.18
C THR A 98 -7.97 -12.90 -23.93
N SER A 99 -8.42 -14.03 -23.34
CA SER A 99 -9.37 -14.94 -23.97
C SER A 99 -10.81 -14.42 -23.98
N THR A 100 -11.24 -13.71 -22.94
CA THR A 100 -12.64 -13.30 -22.74
C THR A 100 -12.83 -11.80 -22.81
N GLY A 101 -11.76 -11.02 -22.65
CA GLY A 101 -11.81 -9.56 -22.50
C GLY A 101 -12.40 -9.10 -21.17
N MET A 102 -12.65 -10.00 -20.24
CA MET A 102 -13.16 -9.67 -18.92
C MET A 102 -12.06 -9.05 -18.04
N LEU A 103 -12.48 -8.23 -17.08
CA LEU A 103 -11.56 -7.66 -16.10
C LEU A 103 -11.02 -8.75 -15.18
N HIS A 104 -9.71 -8.99 -15.24
CA HIS A 104 -9.04 -10.04 -14.48
C HIS A 104 -8.49 -9.56 -13.15
N ALA A 105 -7.84 -8.41 -13.13
CA ALA A 105 -7.29 -7.80 -11.94
C ALA A 105 -7.27 -6.28 -12.05
N ALA A 106 -7.41 -5.59 -10.92
CA ALA A 106 -7.26 -4.14 -10.85
C ALA A 106 -6.61 -3.73 -9.55
N TRP A 107 -5.78 -2.71 -9.62
CA TRP A 107 -5.08 -2.11 -8.49
C TRP A 107 -5.52 -0.66 -8.35
N ILE A 108 -6.18 -0.35 -7.25
CA ILE A 108 -6.52 1.04 -6.91
C ILE A 108 -5.23 1.80 -6.65
N LEU A 109 -5.07 2.94 -7.31
CA LEU A 109 -3.87 3.75 -7.23
C LEU A 109 -3.98 4.77 -6.09
N SER A 110 -2.86 5.02 -5.42
CA SER A 110 -2.71 6.22 -4.63
C SER A 110 -2.53 7.45 -5.54
N GLU A 111 -2.71 8.64 -5.01
CA GLU A 111 -2.49 9.88 -5.77
C GLU A 111 -1.07 9.96 -6.34
N ALA A 112 -0.08 9.56 -5.55
CA ALA A 112 1.32 9.53 -5.97
C ALA A 112 1.58 8.56 -7.13
N GLU A 113 0.92 7.39 -7.11
CA GLU A 113 1.01 6.41 -8.20
C GLU A 113 0.26 6.87 -9.45
N ALA A 114 -0.91 7.49 -9.27
CA ALA A 114 -1.70 8.03 -10.38
C ALA A 114 -0.97 9.18 -11.10
N ALA A 115 -0.17 9.96 -10.39
CA ALA A 115 0.63 11.04 -10.95
C ALA A 115 1.83 10.54 -11.78
N LYS A 116 2.29 9.30 -11.54
CA LYS A 116 3.41 8.70 -12.28
C LYS A 116 2.89 8.00 -13.54
N PRO A 117 3.58 8.13 -14.70
CA PRO A 117 3.24 7.35 -15.87
C PRO A 117 3.41 5.86 -15.59
N LEU A 118 2.59 5.04 -16.22
CA LEU A 118 2.74 3.60 -16.16
C LEU A 118 4.05 3.20 -16.83
N LYS A 119 4.83 2.33 -16.18
CA LYS A 119 6.12 1.87 -16.69
C LYS A 119 5.95 1.30 -18.11
N GLY A 120 6.70 1.83 -19.06
CA GLY A 120 6.63 1.40 -20.48
C GLY A 120 5.63 2.14 -21.35
N LYS A 121 4.77 2.96 -20.77
CA LYS A 121 3.90 3.88 -21.53
C LYS A 121 4.31 5.31 -21.23
N SER A 122 4.99 5.95 -22.17
CA SER A 122 5.21 7.38 -22.13
C SER A 122 3.85 8.08 -22.04
N PRO A 123 3.70 9.15 -21.25
CA PRO A 123 2.49 9.97 -21.36
C PRO A 123 2.32 10.35 -22.82
N ALA A 124 1.11 10.17 -23.34
CA ALA A 124 0.81 10.62 -24.68
C ALA A 124 1.31 12.06 -24.81
N PRO A 125 2.05 12.39 -25.88
CA PRO A 125 2.50 13.75 -26.07
C PRO A 125 1.25 14.63 -26.06
N THR A 126 1.17 15.49 -25.08
CA THR A 126 0.20 16.56 -25.12
C THR A 126 0.68 17.44 -26.27
N ASN A 127 0.08 17.29 -27.44
CA ASN A 127 0.29 18.20 -28.53
C ASN A 127 -0.26 19.55 -28.07
N ILE A 128 0.57 20.27 -27.34
CA ILE A 128 0.39 21.70 -27.25
C ILE A 128 0.86 22.20 -28.60
N THR A 129 -0.05 22.25 -29.56
CA THR A 129 0.14 23.03 -30.74
C THR A 129 0.17 24.48 -30.29
N THR A 130 1.38 24.93 -29.99
CA THR A 130 1.60 26.36 -29.88
C THR A 130 1.61 26.86 -31.30
N ASP A 131 0.45 27.14 -31.83
CA ASP A 131 0.32 28.00 -33.02
C ASP A 131 0.76 29.38 -32.59
N ASN A 132 2.05 29.55 -32.58
CA ASN A 132 2.63 30.86 -32.51
C ASN A 132 2.59 31.41 -33.95
N VAL A 133 1.45 31.95 -34.32
CA VAL A 133 1.32 32.76 -35.52
C VAL A 133 1.98 34.10 -35.20
N LEU A 134 3.25 34.16 -35.46
CA LEU A 134 3.91 35.43 -35.64
C LEU A 134 3.66 35.90 -37.09
N LYS A 135 2.86 36.89 -37.17
CA LYS A 135 2.94 37.86 -38.26
C LYS A 135 3.42 39.16 -37.70
#